data_b04604a2d4c463f7f3de61f78bbffde6
#
_entry.id   b04604a2d4c463f7f3de61f78bbffde6
#
_cell.length_a   1.000
_cell.length_b   1.000
_cell.length_c   1.000
_cell.angle_alpha   90.00
_cell.angle_beta   90.00
_cell.angle_gamma   90.00
#
_symmetry.space_group_name_H-M   'P 1'
#
loop_
_entity.id
_entity.type
_entity.pdbx_description
1 polymer ?
#
loop_
_entity_poly.entity_id
_entity_poly.type
_entity_poly.pdbx_seq_one_letter_code
_entity_poly.pdbx_strand_id
1 'polypeptide(L)'
;QELQLSSVGSKQLIRATEDKKEKRRHILIYNFKVYLVMAFCVAVVSLYSSLTGKDNSVVGVTVLLAVLVLRQADFGIRTTHGLGSILGIFTILMTGPRISNLVSPVPAFFINVICILLLMILGCHNVIMYNHSTFVLGYLLLQGYDVTGKMYVRRVEGLLVGMILCMIIFYKNQKNRPYRRTFLDLFREFDVHSARNRWYIRLALIASSA
;
A
#
# COMPACT_ATOMS: atom_id res chain seq x y z
N GLN A 1 -18.11 -2.19 20.86
CA GLN A 1 -17.89 -3.45 20.13
C GLN A 1 -18.22 -3.32 18.64
N GLU A 2 -19.38 -2.74 18.23
CA GLU A 2 -19.75 -2.61 16.82
C GLU A 2 -18.78 -1.74 16.00
N LEU A 3 -18.20 -0.70 16.61
CA LEU A 3 -17.20 0.16 15.96
C LEU A 3 -15.89 -0.56 15.63
N GLN A 4 -15.60 -1.68 16.31
CA GLN A 4 -14.39 -2.47 16.10
C GLN A 4 -14.55 -3.56 15.03
N LEU A 5 -15.79 -3.86 14.60
CA LEU A 5 -16.04 -4.83 13.54
C LEU A 5 -15.40 -4.39 12.22
N SER A 6 -14.96 -5.35 11.40
CA SER A 6 -14.54 -5.05 10.02
C SER A 6 -15.76 -4.55 9.18
N SER A 7 -15.50 -3.93 8.03
CA SER A 7 -16.57 -3.53 7.11
C SER A 7 -17.45 -4.71 6.69
N VAL A 8 -16.83 -5.89 6.51
CA VAL A 8 -17.54 -7.14 6.18
C VAL A 8 -18.41 -7.58 7.34
N GLY A 9 -17.87 -7.61 8.57
CA GLY A 9 -18.62 -7.96 9.77
C GLY A 9 -19.80 -7.02 10.05
N SER A 10 -19.62 -5.71 9.84
CA SER A 10 -20.71 -4.73 9.97
C SER A 10 -21.83 -4.97 8.95
N LYS A 11 -21.47 -5.28 7.68
CA LYS A 11 -22.45 -5.59 6.64
C LYS A 11 -23.18 -6.92 6.91
N GLN A 12 -22.47 -7.92 7.43
CA GLN A 12 -23.07 -9.20 7.83
C GLN A 12 -24.08 -9.00 8.98
N LEU A 13 -23.71 -8.21 10.00
CA LEU A 13 -24.60 -7.86 11.10
C LEU A 13 -25.88 -7.17 10.61
N ILE A 14 -25.75 -6.18 9.71
CA ILE A 14 -26.88 -5.48 9.12
C ILE A 14 -27.80 -6.43 8.34
N ARG A 15 -27.23 -7.42 7.63
CA ARG A 15 -28.01 -8.41 6.87
C ARG A 15 -28.72 -9.42 7.77
N ALA A 16 -28.08 -9.82 8.87
CA ALA A 16 -28.61 -10.80 9.81
C ALA A 16 -29.70 -10.24 10.74
N THR A 17 -29.80 -8.91 10.87
CA THR A 17 -30.79 -8.26 11.74
C THR A 17 -32.14 -8.12 11.02
N GLU A 18 -33.18 -8.75 11.56
CA GLU A 18 -34.57 -8.70 11.04
C GLU A 18 -35.35 -7.50 11.56
N ASP A 19 -35.11 -7.09 12.82
CA ASP A 19 -35.78 -5.91 13.39
C ASP A 19 -35.36 -4.63 12.69
N LYS A 20 -36.36 -3.92 12.15
CA LYS A 20 -36.16 -2.66 11.41
C LYS A 20 -35.50 -1.56 12.25
N LYS A 21 -35.78 -1.50 13.56
CA LYS A 21 -35.24 -0.46 14.45
C LYS A 21 -33.75 -0.72 14.73
N GLU A 22 -33.39 -1.94 15.05
CA GLU A 22 -31.99 -2.34 15.25
C GLU A 22 -31.18 -2.25 13.96
N LYS A 23 -31.73 -2.67 12.84
CA LYS A 23 -31.11 -2.55 11.53
C LYS A 23 -30.75 -1.10 11.17
N ARG A 24 -31.68 -0.15 11.41
CA ARG A 24 -31.40 1.28 11.22
C ARG A 24 -30.26 1.77 12.11
N ARG A 25 -30.21 1.33 13.37
CA ARG A 25 -29.12 1.64 14.29
C ARG A 25 -27.78 1.13 13.77
N HIS A 26 -27.70 -0.12 13.32
CA HIS A 26 -26.48 -0.70 12.76
C HIS A 26 -26.02 0.02 11.48
N ILE A 27 -26.95 0.43 10.61
CA ILE A 27 -26.65 1.25 9.43
C ILE A 27 -26.09 2.61 9.83
N LEU A 28 -26.64 3.25 10.83
CA LEU A 28 -26.17 4.55 11.30
C LEU A 28 -24.77 4.46 11.89
N ILE A 29 -24.48 3.43 12.71
CA ILE A 29 -23.15 3.17 13.26
C ILE A 29 -22.15 2.87 12.14
N TYR A 30 -22.55 2.09 11.14
CA TYR A 30 -21.70 1.80 9.97
C TYR A 30 -21.36 3.07 9.18
N ASN A 31 -22.36 3.91 8.88
CA ASN A 31 -22.14 5.17 8.18
C ASN A 31 -21.26 6.13 8.99
N PHE A 32 -21.50 6.26 10.28
CA PHE A 32 -20.64 7.06 11.17
C PHE A 32 -19.20 6.62 11.11
N LYS A 33 -18.96 5.29 11.14
CA LYS A 33 -17.63 4.71 11.00
C LYS A 33 -16.97 5.04 9.65
N VAL A 34 -17.74 4.98 8.55
CA VAL A 34 -17.25 5.33 7.21
C VAL A 34 -16.85 6.81 7.18
N TYR A 35 -17.69 7.70 7.68
CA TYR A 35 -17.38 9.14 7.76
C TYR A 35 -16.16 9.43 8.63
N LEU A 36 -16.01 8.74 9.76
CA LEU A 36 -14.85 8.89 10.64
C LEU A 36 -13.54 8.48 9.91
N VAL A 37 -13.56 7.37 9.16
CA VAL A 37 -12.42 6.93 8.37
C VAL A 37 -12.12 7.92 7.25
N MET A 38 -13.13 8.43 6.55
CA MET A 38 -12.96 9.47 5.52
C MET A 38 -12.34 10.74 6.09
N ALA A 39 -12.86 11.22 7.21
CA ALA A 39 -12.32 12.41 7.90
C ALA A 39 -10.86 12.20 8.31
N PHE A 40 -10.52 11.01 8.84
CA PHE A 40 -9.14 10.63 9.14
C PHE A 40 -8.25 10.65 7.90
N CYS A 41 -8.72 10.08 6.78
CA CYS A 41 -7.98 10.09 5.51
C CYS A 41 -7.68 11.51 5.03
N VAL A 42 -8.71 12.38 5.03
CA VAL A 42 -8.57 13.79 4.65
C VAL A 42 -7.59 14.51 5.58
N ALA A 43 -7.71 14.31 6.89
CA ALA A 43 -6.82 14.92 7.87
C ALA A 43 -5.35 14.51 7.67
N VAL A 44 -5.08 13.23 7.43
CA VAL A 44 -3.71 12.71 7.18
C VAL A 44 -3.13 13.31 5.90
N VAL A 45 -3.87 13.30 4.80
CA VAL A 45 -3.41 13.86 3.52
C VAL A 45 -3.19 15.38 3.64
N SER A 46 -4.08 16.10 4.30
CA SER A 46 -3.94 17.54 4.55
C SER A 46 -2.70 17.85 5.41
N LEU A 47 -2.46 17.06 6.45
CA LEU A 47 -1.28 17.19 7.30
C LEU A 47 0.01 16.97 6.49
N TYR A 48 0.07 15.90 5.69
CA TYR A 48 1.20 15.65 4.81
C TYR A 48 1.40 16.80 3.81
N SER A 49 0.34 17.28 3.18
CA SER A 49 0.39 18.39 2.24
C SER A 49 0.91 19.69 2.89
N SER A 50 0.56 19.94 4.15
CA SER A 50 1.05 21.11 4.89
C SER A 50 2.53 21.00 5.27
N LEU A 51 3.02 19.79 5.55
CA LEU A 51 4.42 19.55 5.97
C LEU A 51 5.35 19.43 4.76
N THR A 52 4.95 18.73 3.70
CA THR A 52 5.80 18.43 2.54
C THR A 52 5.59 19.36 1.35
N GLY A 53 4.55 20.21 1.42
CA GLY A 53 4.14 21.12 0.33
C GLY A 53 2.98 20.55 -0.49
N LYS A 54 2.19 21.44 -1.10
CA LYS A 54 0.99 21.07 -1.87
C LYS A 54 1.26 20.10 -3.01
N ASP A 55 2.39 20.26 -3.69
CA ASP A 55 2.81 19.39 -4.81
C ASP A 55 3.17 17.96 -4.34
N ASN A 56 3.38 17.78 -3.06
CA ASN A 56 3.67 16.49 -2.41
C ASN A 56 2.46 15.86 -1.69
N SER A 57 1.24 16.36 -1.89
CA SER A 57 0.02 15.76 -1.33
C SER A 57 -0.13 14.26 -1.66
N VAL A 58 0.40 13.85 -2.82
CA VAL A 58 0.47 12.45 -3.28
C VAL A 58 1.24 11.56 -2.31
N VAL A 59 2.26 12.08 -1.63
CA VAL A 59 2.99 11.34 -0.58
C VAL A 59 2.04 10.95 0.55
N GLY A 60 1.22 11.89 1.00
CA GLY A 60 0.21 11.62 2.04
C GLY A 60 -0.77 10.53 1.63
N VAL A 61 -1.23 10.54 0.38
CA VAL A 61 -2.10 9.49 -0.17
C VAL A 61 -1.38 8.15 -0.19
N THR A 62 -0.16 8.09 -0.72
CA THR A 62 0.63 6.85 -0.82
C THR A 62 0.90 6.24 0.56
N VAL A 63 1.33 7.06 1.53
CA VAL A 63 1.59 6.61 2.90
C VAL A 63 0.31 6.15 3.58
N LEU A 64 -0.79 6.90 3.42
CA LEU A 64 -2.09 6.51 3.99
C LEU A 64 -2.55 5.15 3.46
N LEU A 65 -2.48 4.94 2.15
CA LEU A 65 -2.84 3.68 1.52
C LEU A 65 -1.95 2.54 2.03
N ALA A 66 -0.63 2.76 2.14
CA ALA A 66 0.30 1.79 2.69
C ALA A 66 -0.04 1.43 4.15
N VAL A 67 -0.34 2.41 5.00
CA VAL A 67 -0.76 2.21 6.39
C VAL A 67 -2.03 1.37 6.49
N LEU A 68 -3.05 1.69 5.67
CA LEU A 68 -4.32 0.97 5.67
C LEU A 68 -4.14 -0.50 5.26
N VAL A 69 -3.31 -0.75 4.25
CA VAL A 69 -2.99 -2.11 3.80
C VAL A 69 -2.17 -2.86 4.85
N LEU A 70 -1.09 -2.29 5.35
CA LEU A 70 -0.18 -2.95 6.30
C LEU A 70 -0.82 -3.24 7.65
N ARG A 71 -1.92 -2.56 7.99
CA ARG A 71 -2.74 -2.92 9.14
C ARG A 71 -3.36 -4.31 9.02
N GLN A 72 -3.62 -4.79 7.81
CA GLN A 72 -4.28 -6.07 7.53
C GLN A 72 -3.39 -7.06 6.77
N ALA A 73 -2.35 -6.55 6.11
CA ALA A 73 -1.48 -7.33 5.25
C ALA A 73 -0.73 -8.40 6.02
N ASP A 74 -0.70 -9.57 5.43
CA ASP A 74 0.12 -10.69 5.86
C ASP A 74 1.10 -11.03 4.74
N PHE A 75 2.39 -10.81 4.98
CA PHE A 75 3.44 -11.11 4.00
C PHE A 75 3.86 -12.58 4.04
N GLY A 76 3.36 -13.39 5.00
CA GLY A 76 3.68 -14.81 5.13
C GLY A 76 5.15 -15.12 5.44
N ILE A 77 5.94 -14.12 5.84
CA ILE A 77 7.37 -14.22 6.16
C ILE A 77 7.63 -13.75 7.59
N ARG A 78 8.82 -14.04 8.11
CA ARG A 78 9.24 -13.58 9.45
C ARG A 78 9.12 -12.07 9.56
N THR A 79 8.71 -11.56 10.71
CA THR A 79 8.48 -10.13 10.95
C THR A 79 9.69 -9.28 10.60
N THR A 80 10.91 -9.71 10.95
CA THR A 80 12.15 -8.99 10.62
C THR A 80 12.39 -8.90 9.11
N HIS A 81 12.12 -9.98 8.36
CA HIS A 81 12.21 -10.01 6.91
C HIS A 81 11.09 -9.18 6.26
N GLY A 82 9.90 -9.15 6.86
CA GLY A 82 8.81 -8.29 6.45
C GLY A 82 9.14 -6.80 6.57
N LEU A 83 9.87 -6.40 7.62
CA LEU A 83 10.41 -5.03 7.73
C LEU A 83 11.40 -4.73 6.61
N GLY A 84 12.24 -5.70 6.21
CA GLY A 84 13.11 -5.58 5.04
C GLY A 84 12.33 -5.42 3.73
N SER A 85 11.20 -6.12 3.57
CA SER A 85 10.31 -5.93 2.42
C SER A 85 9.73 -4.52 2.37
N ILE A 86 9.30 -3.97 3.50
CA ILE A 86 8.79 -2.58 3.59
C ILE A 86 9.89 -1.59 3.24
N LEU A 87 11.12 -1.79 3.74
CA LEU A 87 12.27 -0.97 3.36
C LEU A 87 12.47 -0.99 1.84
N GLY A 88 12.49 -2.17 1.22
CA GLY A 88 12.60 -2.33 -0.24
C GLY A 88 11.48 -1.63 -1.00
N ILE A 89 10.22 -1.79 -0.58
CA ILE A 89 9.06 -1.13 -1.18
C ILE A 89 9.22 0.40 -1.14
N PHE A 90 9.52 0.97 0.02
CA PHE A 90 9.67 2.42 0.13
C PHE A 90 10.91 2.96 -0.60
N THR A 91 12.01 2.18 -0.66
CA THR A 91 13.16 2.53 -1.50
C THR A 91 12.78 2.62 -2.97
N ILE A 92 12.00 1.66 -3.49
CA ILE A 92 11.49 1.69 -4.86
C ILE A 92 10.55 2.89 -5.07
N LEU A 93 9.66 3.19 -4.12
CA LEU A 93 8.76 4.35 -4.21
C LEU A 93 9.50 5.69 -4.19
N MET A 94 10.65 5.78 -3.50
CA MET A 94 11.47 6.99 -3.48
C MET A 94 12.25 7.17 -4.79
N THR A 95 12.89 6.10 -5.29
CA THR A 95 13.87 6.20 -6.38
C THR A 95 13.29 5.87 -7.75
N GLY A 96 12.45 4.83 -7.86
CA GLY A 96 11.95 4.31 -9.12
C GLY A 96 11.20 5.34 -9.98
N PRO A 97 10.18 6.05 -9.45
CA PRO A 97 9.44 7.07 -10.20
C PRO A 97 10.37 8.18 -10.73
N ARG A 98 11.33 8.59 -9.90
CA ARG A 98 12.27 9.64 -10.28
C ARG A 98 13.23 9.20 -11.37
N ILE A 99 13.79 7.99 -11.27
CA ILE A 99 14.71 7.46 -12.27
C ILE A 99 13.98 7.27 -13.61
N SER A 100 12.75 6.74 -13.59
CA SER A 100 11.98 6.55 -14.82
C SER A 100 11.67 7.87 -15.53
N ASN A 101 11.43 8.96 -14.78
CA ASN A 101 11.15 10.27 -15.36
C ASN A 101 12.41 11.03 -15.85
N LEU A 102 13.59 10.56 -15.49
CA LEU A 102 14.87 11.17 -15.93
C LEU A 102 15.40 10.60 -17.25
N VAL A 103 14.90 9.45 -17.69
CA VAL A 103 15.38 8.74 -18.86
C VAL A 103 14.39 8.83 -20.04
N SER A 104 14.85 8.47 -21.23
CA SER A 104 13.99 8.42 -22.43
C SER A 104 12.90 7.33 -22.28
N PRO A 105 11.78 7.41 -23.04
CA PRO A 105 10.60 6.55 -22.85
C PRO A 105 10.90 5.04 -22.89
N VAL A 106 11.81 4.59 -23.75
CA VAL A 106 12.12 3.15 -23.87
C VAL A 106 12.81 2.59 -22.62
N PRO A 107 13.92 3.15 -22.10
CA PRO A 107 14.46 2.73 -20.81
C PRO A 107 13.48 2.93 -19.64
N ALA A 108 12.69 4.02 -19.65
CA ALA A 108 11.68 4.27 -18.61
C ALA A 108 10.69 3.12 -18.50
N PHE A 109 10.20 2.61 -19.63
CA PHE A 109 9.31 1.46 -19.67
C PHE A 109 9.91 0.24 -18.94
N PHE A 110 11.16 -0.13 -19.25
CA PHE A 110 11.82 -1.27 -18.60
C PHE A 110 12.05 -1.05 -17.10
N ILE A 111 12.43 0.18 -16.70
CA ILE A 111 12.58 0.54 -15.28
C ILE A 111 11.25 0.39 -14.55
N ASN A 112 10.16 0.89 -15.14
CA ASN A 112 8.82 0.77 -14.56
C ASN A 112 8.39 -0.70 -14.43
N VAL A 113 8.60 -1.52 -15.46
CA VAL A 113 8.29 -2.96 -15.41
C VAL A 113 9.03 -3.63 -14.25
N ILE A 114 10.33 -3.37 -14.11
CA ILE A 114 11.15 -3.95 -13.05
C ILE A 114 10.67 -3.46 -11.66
N CYS A 115 10.48 -2.16 -11.49
CA CYS A 115 10.02 -1.59 -10.23
C CYS A 115 8.65 -2.14 -9.82
N ILE A 116 7.69 -2.20 -10.75
CA ILE A 116 6.35 -2.71 -10.48
C ILE A 116 6.39 -4.21 -10.14
N LEU A 117 7.16 -5.01 -10.87
CA LEU A 117 7.35 -6.43 -10.56
C LEU A 117 7.94 -6.62 -9.15
N LEU A 118 8.96 -5.85 -8.79
CA LEU A 118 9.55 -5.90 -7.45
C LEU A 118 8.54 -5.51 -6.37
N LEU A 119 7.76 -4.45 -6.58
CA LEU A 119 6.70 -4.05 -5.65
C LEU A 119 5.66 -5.16 -5.45
N MET A 120 5.32 -5.87 -6.51
CA MET A 120 4.36 -6.98 -6.45
C MET A 120 4.93 -8.19 -5.71
N ILE A 121 6.20 -8.54 -5.96
CA ILE A 121 6.88 -9.64 -5.27
C ILE A 121 7.02 -9.34 -3.77
N LEU A 122 7.45 -8.12 -3.42
CA LEU A 122 7.68 -7.71 -2.03
C LEU A 122 6.38 -7.51 -1.23
N GLY A 123 5.32 -7.03 -1.88
CA GLY A 123 4.08 -6.63 -1.22
C GLY A 123 2.97 -7.70 -1.23
N CYS A 124 3.08 -8.75 -2.05
CA CYS A 124 1.99 -9.66 -2.25
C CYS A 124 2.36 -11.13 -2.04
N HIS A 125 2.19 -11.60 -0.81
CA HIS A 125 2.16 -13.04 -0.55
C HIS A 125 0.81 -13.66 -0.91
N ASN A 126 -0.30 -12.97 -0.63
CA ASN A 126 -1.65 -13.46 -0.89
C ASN A 126 -2.40 -12.53 -1.87
N VAL A 127 -2.63 -13.01 -3.10
CA VAL A 127 -3.32 -12.25 -4.17
C VAL A 127 -4.73 -11.82 -3.75
N ILE A 128 -5.42 -12.62 -2.92
CA ILE A 128 -6.78 -12.33 -2.46
C ILE A 128 -6.83 -11.04 -1.61
N MET A 129 -5.74 -10.68 -0.93
CA MET A 129 -5.68 -9.48 -0.09
C MET A 129 -5.40 -8.19 -0.86
N TYR A 130 -5.09 -8.26 -2.16
CA TYR A 130 -4.81 -7.09 -3.03
C TYR A 130 -3.75 -6.11 -2.50
N ASN A 131 -2.84 -6.55 -1.65
CA ASN A 131 -1.82 -5.70 -1.02
C ASN A 131 -0.93 -4.99 -2.04
N HIS A 132 -0.61 -5.69 -3.14
CA HIS A 132 0.24 -5.21 -4.21
C HIS A 132 -0.36 -4.01 -4.98
N SER A 133 -1.68 -4.00 -5.23
CA SER A 133 -2.33 -2.94 -6.01
C SER A 133 -2.15 -1.57 -5.38
N THR A 134 -2.10 -1.50 -4.06
CA THR A 134 -1.88 -0.26 -3.31
C THR A 134 -0.48 0.30 -3.52
N PHE A 135 0.55 -0.55 -3.49
CA PHE A 135 1.93 -0.10 -3.70
C PHE A 135 2.17 0.29 -5.16
N VAL A 136 1.60 -0.46 -6.11
CA VAL A 136 1.65 -0.12 -7.53
C VAL A 136 0.94 1.20 -7.80
N LEU A 137 -0.26 1.41 -7.22
CA LEU A 137 -0.97 2.69 -7.33
C LEU A 137 -0.14 3.84 -6.75
N GLY A 138 0.48 3.66 -5.58
CA GLY A 138 1.38 4.64 -4.99
C GLY A 138 2.56 4.98 -5.90
N TYR A 139 3.16 3.97 -6.54
CA TYR A 139 4.23 4.15 -7.51
C TYR A 139 3.79 5.00 -8.70
N LEU A 140 2.67 4.64 -9.35
CA LEU A 140 2.14 5.36 -10.51
C LEU A 140 1.75 6.80 -10.16
N LEU A 141 1.16 7.03 -8.99
CA LEU A 141 0.86 8.38 -8.51
C LEU A 141 2.14 9.21 -8.33
N LEU A 142 3.18 8.65 -7.71
CA LEU A 142 4.46 9.35 -7.53
C LEU A 142 5.18 9.62 -8.84
N GLN A 143 5.01 8.76 -9.84
CA GLN A 143 5.55 8.93 -11.19
C GLN A 143 4.78 10.01 -11.96
N GLY A 144 3.45 9.97 -11.96
CA GLY A 144 2.60 10.92 -12.68
C GLY A 144 2.68 12.35 -12.14
N TYR A 145 2.98 12.50 -10.82
CA TYR A 145 3.16 13.80 -10.17
C TYR A 145 4.62 14.02 -9.79
N ASP A 146 5.52 14.05 -10.79
CA ASP A 146 6.95 14.23 -10.55
C ASP A 146 7.25 15.62 -9.97
N VAL A 147 8.26 15.69 -9.10
CA VAL A 147 8.78 16.91 -8.51
C VAL A 147 10.30 16.91 -8.53
N THR A 148 10.92 18.11 -8.54
CA THR A 148 12.35 18.29 -8.69
C THR A 148 12.94 19.14 -7.57
N GLY A 149 14.26 19.14 -7.44
CA GLY A 149 14.99 20.00 -6.52
C GLY A 149 14.55 19.83 -5.05
N LYS A 150 14.30 20.94 -4.37
CA LYS A 150 13.92 20.96 -2.95
C LYS A 150 12.62 20.21 -2.65
N MET A 151 11.68 20.19 -3.60
CA MET A 151 10.41 19.49 -3.44
C MET A 151 10.60 17.97 -3.46
N TYR A 152 11.56 17.47 -4.25
CA TYR A 152 11.93 16.05 -4.23
C TYR A 152 12.56 15.63 -2.89
N VAL A 153 13.42 16.46 -2.31
CA VAL A 153 13.97 16.18 -0.98
C VAL A 153 12.86 16.06 0.06
N ARG A 154 11.93 17.01 0.09
CA ARG A 154 10.76 16.94 0.97
C ARG A 154 9.88 15.71 0.72
N ARG A 155 9.77 15.28 -0.55
CA ARG A 155 9.08 14.03 -0.91
C ARG A 155 9.75 12.82 -0.26
N VAL A 156 11.07 12.72 -0.37
CA VAL A 156 11.85 11.63 0.24
C VAL A 156 11.71 11.64 1.77
N GLU A 157 11.81 12.82 2.40
CA GLU A 157 11.59 12.98 3.85
C GLU A 157 10.19 12.49 4.26
N GLY A 158 9.15 12.90 3.54
CA GLY A 158 7.77 12.44 3.80
C GLY A 158 7.59 10.94 3.65
N LEU A 159 8.20 10.34 2.62
CA LEU A 159 8.17 8.88 2.42
C LEU A 159 8.97 8.15 3.49
N LEU A 160 10.11 8.69 3.97
CA LEU A 160 10.88 8.11 5.08
C LEU A 160 10.07 8.09 6.39
N VAL A 161 9.40 9.18 6.71
CA VAL A 161 8.49 9.24 7.88
C VAL A 161 7.36 8.21 7.71
N GLY A 162 6.76 8.14 6.52
CA GLY A 162 5.75 7.14 6.19
C GLY A 162 6.25 5.71 6.32
N MET A 163 7.47 5.44 5.86
CA MET A 163 8.12 4.12 5.99
C MET A 163 8.26 3.69 7.45
N ILE A 164 8.77 4.59 8.32
CA ILE A 164 8.92 4.31 9.74
C ILE A 164 7.56 4.01 10.38
N LEU A 165 6.54 4.81 10.07
CA LEU A 165 5.18 4.58 10.55
C LEU A 165 4.64 3.22 10.10
N CYS A 166 4.81 2.87 8.83
CA CYS A 166 4.43 1.58 8.26
C CYS A 166 5.15 0.41 8.93
N MET A 167 6.45 0.54 9.20
CA MET A 167 7.23 -0.48 9.91
C MET A 167 6.71 -0.71 11.34
N ILE A 168 6.39 0.35 12.08
CA ILE A 168 5.84 0.26 13.43
C ILE A 168 4.48 -0.47 13.42
N ILE A 169 3.59 -0.10 12.49
CA ILE A 169 2.25 -0.71 12.37
C ILE A 169 2.38 -2.18 11.99
N PHE A 170 3.20 -2.50 11.01
CA PHE A 170 3.45 -3.85 10.55
C PHE A 170 4.03 -4.72 11.68
N TYR A 171 5.06 -4.22 12.39
CA TYR A 171 5.66 -4.93 13.52
C TYR A 171 4.63 -5.25 14.61
N LYS A 172 3.80 -4.27 15.00
CA LYS A 172 2.74 -4.48 16.00
C LYS A 172 1.75 -5.56 15.59
N ASN A 173 1.40 -5.62 14.30
CA ASN A 173 0.43 -6.59 13.78
C ASN A 173 1.01 -8.00 13.62
N GLN A 174 2.31 -8.11 13.30
CA GLN A 174 2.91 -9.38 12.90
C GLN A 174 3.82 -10.03 13.93
N LYS A 175 4.23 -9.34 15.00
CA LYS A 175 5.22 -9.82 15.99
C LYS A 175 4.91 -11.18 16.60
N ASN A 176 3.64 -11.57 16.65
CA ASN A 176 3.19 -12.83 17.29
C ASN A 176 2.92 -13.96 16.28
N ARG A 177 3.22 -13.77 14.98
CA ARG A 177 2.96 -14.77 13.95
C ARG A 177 4.15 -15.70 13.77
N PRO A 178 3.96 -17.03 13.83
CA PRO A 178 5.06 -18.01 13.81
C PRO A 178 5.51 -18.36 12.39
N TYR A 179 5.87 -17.37 11.56
CA TYR A 179 6.39 -17.65 10.22
C TYR A 179 7.86 -18.04 10.24
N ARG A 180 8.23 -19.05 9.44
CA ARG A 180 9.61 -19.52 9.24
C ARG A 180 10.24 -19.03 7.93
N ARG A 181 9.42 -18.58 6.96
CA ARG A 181 9.87 -18.12 5.65
C ARG A 181 10.74 -16.88 5.73
N THR A 182 11.69 -16.76 4.82
CA THR A 182 12.64 -15.66 4.72
C THR A 182 12.29 -14.73 3.56
N PHE A 183 12.95 -13.59 3.50
CA PHE A 183 12.87 -12.64 2.38
C PHE A 183 13.28 -13.27 1.04
N LEU A 184 14.31 -14.13 1.04
CA LEU A 184 14.80 -14.81 -0.17
C LEU A 184 13.78 -15.80 -0.72
N ASP A 185 12.95 -16.39 0.12
CA ASP A 185 11.93 -17.34 -0.32
C ASP A 185 10.88 -16.67 -1.21
N LEU A 186 10.63 -15.36 -1.04
CA LEU A 186 9.73 -14.60 -1.93
C LEU A 186 10.21 -14.59 -3.39
N PHE A 187 11.53 -14.50 -3.59
CA PHE A 187 12.13 -14.51 -4.93
C PHE A 187 12.28 -15.92 -5.48
N ARG A 188 12.56 -16.91 -4.63
CA ARG A 188 12.66 -18.32 -5.05
C ARG A 188 11.31 -18.90 -5.49
N GLU A 189 10.21 -18.43 -4.89
CA GLU A 189 8.85 -18.83 -5.27
C GLU A 189 8.37 -18.18 -6.58
N PHE A 190 9.21 -17.30 -7.19
CA PHE A 190 8.86 -16.67 -8.46
C PHE A 190 9.06 -17.66 -9.61
N ASP A 191 8.00 -18.38 -9.95
CA ASP A 191 7.91 -19.26 -11.12
C ASP A 191 7.06 -18.62 -12.21
N VAL A 192 7.63 -18.40 -13.38
CA VAL A 192 6.97 -17.77 -14.53
C VAL A 192 5.75 -18.56 -15.02
N HIS A 193 5.74 -19.88 -14.79
CA HIS A 193 4.65 -20.76 -15.20
C HIS A 193 3.44 -20.69 -14.25
N SER A 194 3.60 -20.14 -13.06
CA SER A 194 2.50 -20.00 -12.10
C SER A 194 1.48 -18.96 -12.59
N ALA A 195 0.18 -19.24 -12.39
CA ALA A 195 -0.89 -18.31 -12.77
C ALA A 195 -0.76 -16.95 -12.08
N ARG A 196 -0.29 -16.94 -10.81
CA ARG A 196 -0.02 -15.73 -10.02
C ARG A 196 1.05 -14.85 -10.67
N ASN A 197 2.18 -15.45 -11.03
CA ASN A 197 3.31 -14.69 -11.54
C ASN A 197 3.10 -14.23 -13.00
N ARG A 198 2.39 -15.01 -13.81
CA ARG A 198 1.90 -14.55 -15.13
C ARG A 198 1.00 -13.33 -15.01
N TRP A 199 0.15 -13.28 -13.99
CA TRP A 199 -0.68 -12.11 -13.71
C TRP A 199 0.18 -10.90 -13.28
N TYR A 200 1.23 -11.09 -12.46
CA TYR A 200 2.17 -10.04 -12.10
C TYR A 200 2.86 -9.43 -13.32
N ILE A 201 3.35 -10.27 -14.22
CA ILE A 201 4.02 -9.83 -15.45
C ILE A 201 3.05 -9.03 -16.33
N ARG A 202 1.83 -9.52 -16.53
CA ARG A 202 0.81 -8.81 -17.32
C ARG A 202 0.48 -7.45 -16.72
N LEU A 203 0.26 -7.38 -15.41
CA LEU A 203 -0.05 -6.12 -14.75
C LEU A 203 1.13 -5.14 -14.83
N ALA A 204 2.35 -5.61 -14.64
CA ALA A 204 3.54 -4.76 -14.75
C ALA A 204 3.70 -4.19 -16.16
N LEU A 205 3.49 -4.99 -17.20
CA LEU A 205 3.53 -4.53 -18.59
C LEU A 205 2.46 -3.49 -18.89
N ILE A 206 1.21 -3.74 -18.48
CA ILE A 206 0.09 -2.81 -18.70
C ILE A 206 0.31 -1.50 -17.92
N ALA A 207 0.67 -1.59 -16.64
CA ALA A 207 0.88 -0.41 -15.81
C ALA A 207 2.11 0.43 -16.22
N SER A 208 3.09 -0.18 -16.90
CA SER A 208 4.29 0.52 -17.37
C SER A 208 4.10 1.17 -18.75
N SER A 209 3.02 0.81 -19.48
CA SER A 209 2.68 1.39 -20.78
C SER A 209 1.76 2.61 -20.69
N ALA A 210 1.26 2.90 -19.50
CA ALA A 210 0.42 4.07 -19.20
C ALA A 210 1.27 5.28 -18.85
#